data_5f9f754bf564580d9294f2ce285d3512
#
_entry.id   5f9f754bf564580d9294f2ce285d3512
#
_cell.length_a   1.000
_cell.length_b   1.000
_cell.length_c   1.000
_cell.angle_alpha   90.00
_cell.angle_beta   90.00
_cell.angle_gamma   90.00
#
_symmetry.space_group_name_H-M   'P 1'
#
loop_
_entity.id
_entity.type
_entity.pdbx_description
1 polymer ?
#
loop_
_entity_poly.entity_id
_entity_poly.type
_entity_poly.pdbx_seq_one_letter_code
_entity_poly.pdbx_strand_id
1 'polypeptide(L)'
;MHIQDPQQQQLIGAQAHALQQRKEALNKAIEALNTRRDNIGKRLATAEALQAEALTLRQNARQSLRDMIGIPGKPTREAKEKELAAQSLSEEMLLIAEEETLLAEQEHEQLWKAKGEIQTESDIVMVQYCQALLDEQMQLLKQQMPVLALLFDIAPQQFIDQLIGKAAFKTNPFTGNVEISQPAGLLEKTLREAQTAEKDEVLTLLLSPINLGKPATLSTNSQIATTRAIEKRNEQLKSMLNRE
;
A
#
# COMPACT_ATOMS: atom_id res chain seq x y z
N MET A 1 8.87 28.38 -9.81
CA MET A 1 9.71 28.82 -8.68
C MET A 1 10.95 27.96 -8.69
N HIS A 2 12.14 28.48 -8.78
CA HIS A 2 13.37 27.67 -8.85
C HIS A 2 14.33 28.15 -7.76
N ILE A 3 15.04 27.22 -7.13
CA ILE A 3 16.11 27.52 -6.20
C ILE A 3 17.24 28.24 -6.99
N GLN A 4 17.65 29.42 -6.56
CA GLN A 4 18.67 30.24 -7.26
C GLN A 4 20.09 29.72 -7.00
N ASP A 5 20.32 29.07 -5.84
CA ASP A 5 21.60 28.43 -5.57
C ASP A 5 21.75 27.18 -6.42
N PRO A 6 22.63 27.17 -7.46
CA PRO A 6 22.77 26.05 -8.38
C PRO A 6 23.30 24.78 -7.70
N GLN A 7 24.05 24.90 -6.60
CA GLN A 7 24.56 23.73 -5.87
C GLN A 7 23.44 23.05 -5.07
N GLN A 8 22.61 23.83 -4.38
CA GLN A 8 21.46 23.29 -3.67
C GLN A 8 20.43 22.72 -4.62
N GLN A 9 20.15 23.41 -5.73
CA GLN A 9 19.23 22.92 -6.77
C GLN A 9 19.70 21.58 -7.33
N GLN A 10 20.99 21.45 -7.67
CA GLN A 10 21.55 20.21 -8.20
C GLN A 10 21.49 19.08 -7.17
N LEU A 11 21.80 19.35 -5.90
CA LEU A 11 21.77 18.35 -4.83
C LEU A 11 20.34 17.82 -4.60
N ILE A 12 19.38 18.72 -4.40
CA ILE A 12 17.98 18.36 -4.15
C ILE A 12 17.37 17.69 -5.38
N GLY A 13 17.69 18.17 -6.59
CA GLY A 13 17.27 17.56 -7.83
C GLY A 13 17.79 16.12 -7.98
N ALA A 14 19.08 15.89 -7.68
CA ALA A 14 19.65 14.53 -7.71
C ALA A 14 18.97 13.58 -6.71
N GLN A 15 18.68 14.07 -5.51
CA GLN A 15 17.96 13.29 -4.48
C GLN A 15 16.52 12.98 -4.94
N ALA A 16 15.81 13.95 -5.50
CA ALA A 16 14.46 13.76 -6.02
C ALA A 16 14.42 12.73 -7.16
N HIS A 17 15.38 12.78 -8.10
CA HIS A 17 15.50 11.79 -9.16
C HIS A 17 15.83 10.39 -8.63
N ALA A 18 16.72 10.26 -7.66
CA ALA A 18 17.03 8.97 -7.02
C ALA A 18 15.80 8.37 -6.32
N LEU A 19 15.04 9.20 -5.60
CA LEU A 19 13.78 8.79 -4.97
C LEU A 19 12.74 8.37 -6.02
N GLN A 20 12.64 9.09 -7.13
CA GLN A 20 11.73 8.73 -8.23
C GLN A 20 12.07 7.35 -8.82
N GLN A 21 13.34 7.06 -9.07
CA GLN A 21 13.77 5.75 -9.55
C GLN A 21 13.40 4.63 -8.56
N ARG A 22 13.56 4.87 -7.25
CA ARG A 22 13.15 3.91 -6.20
C ARG A 22 11.64 3.74 -6.16
N LYS A 23 10.85 4.81 -6.32
CA LYS A 23 9.38 4.76 -6.43
C LYS A 23 8.93 3.94 -7.64
N GLU A 24 9.57 4.13 -8.78
CA GLU A 24 9.28 3.37 -10.01
C GLU A 24 9.61 1.89 -9.86
N ALA A 25 10.76 1.56 -9.25
CA ALA A 25 11.13 0.18 -8.96
C ALA A 25 10.12 -0.48 -8.00
N LEU A 26 9.69 0.25 -6.96
CA LEU A 26 8.67 -0.22 -6.04
C LEU A 26 7.31 -0.42 -6.73
N ASN A 27 6.88 0.49 -7.59
CA ASN A 27 5.63 0.35 -8.34
C ASN A 27 5.65 -0.87 -9.27
N LYS A 28 6.78 -1.16 -9.93
CA LYS A 28 6.95 -2.40 -10.73
C LYS A 28 6.84 -3.66 -9.87
N ALA A 29 7.43 -3.65 -8.67
CA ALA A 29 7.31 -4.77 -7.74
C ALA A 29 5.86 -4.97 -7.25
N ILE A 30 5.12 -3.87 -7.02
CA ILE A 30 3.69 -3.90 -6.68
C ILE A 30 2.87 -4.52 -7.82
N GLU A 31 3.13 -4.16 -9.07
CA GLU A 31 2.47 -4.73 -10.25
C GLU A 31 2.73 -6.24 -10.37
N ALA A 32 3.98 -6.67 -10.13
CA ALA A 32 4.35 -8.08 -10.10
C ALA A 32 3.60 -8.85 -8.99
N LEU A 33 3.52 -8.27 -7.79
CA LEU A 33 2.76 -8.83 -6.67
C LEU A 33 1.26 -8.97 -7.02
N ASN A 34 0.66 -7.96 -7.62
CA ASN A 34 -0.74 -8.00 -8.04
C ASN A 34 -0.98 -9.10 -9.09
N THR A 35 -0.10 -9.20 -10.09
CA THR A 35 -0.15 -10.27 -11.10
C THR A 35 -0.05 -11.66 -10.45
N ARG A 36 0.81 -11.82 -9.44
CA ARG A 36 0.93 -13.06 -8.68
C ARG A 36 -0.35 -13.41 -7.93
N ARG A 37 -0.96 -12.42 -7.26
CA ARG A 37 -2.25 -12.58 -6.57
C ARG A 37 -3.39 -13.00 -7.52
N ASP A 38 -3.44 -12.40 -8.71
CA ASP A 38 -4.42 -12.78 -9.74
C ASP A 38 -4.23 -14.23 -10.20
N ASN A 39 -2.98 -14.68 -10.33
CA ASN A 39 -2.67 -16.07 -10.68
C ASN A 39 -3.04 -17.06 -9.57
N ILE A 40 -2.82 -16.68 -8.30
CA ILE A 40 -3.29 -17.46 -7.14
C ILE A 40 -4.81 -17.58 -7.17
N GLY A 41 -5.53 -16.48 -7.41
CA GLY A 41 -6.98 -16.47 -7.54
C GLY A 41 -7.49 -17.42 -8.64
N LYS A 42 -6.83 -17.43 -9.80
CA LYS A 42 -7.16 -18.37 -10.89
C LYS A 42 -6.93 -19.84 -10.51
N ARG A 43 -5.84 -20.13 -9.78
CA ARG A 43 -5.57 -21.49 -9.29
C ARG A 43 -6.61 -21.95 -8.27
N LEU A 44 -7.01 -21.09 -7.35
CA LEU A 44 -8.07 -21.38 -6.39
C LEU A 44 -9.39 -21.70 -7.10
N ALA A 45 -9.79 -20.89 -8.07
CA ALA A 45 -10.99 -21.14 -8.87
C ALA A 45 -10.92 -22.47 -9.63
N THR A 46 -9.74 -22.84 -10.16
CA THR A 46 -9.54 -24.12 -10.83
C THR A 46 -9.63 -25.29 -9.84
N ALA A 47 -9.05 -25.17 -8.65
CA ALA A 47 -9.13 -26.17 -7.60
C ALA A 47 -10.59 -26.40 -7.14
N GLU A 48 -11.37 -25.33 -6.96
CA GLU A 48 -12.79 -25.40 -6.64
C GLU A 48 -13.60 -26.10 -7.75
N ALA A 49 -13.30 -25.79 -9.03
CA ALA A 49 -13.94 -26.44 -10.16
C ALA A 49 -13.65 -27.96 -10.20
N LEU A 50 -12.39 -28.36 -9.97
CA LEU A 50 -12.00 -29.77 -9.88
C LEU A 50 -12.67 -30.50 -8.70
N GLN A 51 -12.82 -29.82 -7.57
CA GLN A 51 -13.53 -30.36 -6.41
C GLN A 51 -15.01 -30.57 -6.71
N ALA A 52 -15.65 -29.63 -7.40
CA ALA A 52 -17.04 -29.76 -7.84
C ALA A 52 -17.21 -30.91 -8.86
N GLU A 53 -16.25 -31.08 -9.77
CA GLU A 53 -16.22 -32.18 -10.72
C GLU A 53 -16.09 -33.53 -10.01
N ALA A 54 -15.19 -33.67 -9.05
CA ALA A 54 -15.01 -34.88 -8.25
C ALA A 54 -16.31 -35.25 -7.49
N LEU A 55 -17.01 -34.23 -6.93
CA LEU A 55 -18.30 -34.45 -6.27
C LEU A 55 -19.38 -34.94 -7.23
N THR A 56 -19.46 -34.39 -8.45
CA THR A 56 -20.42 -34.82 -9.47
C THR A 56 -20.12 -36.24 -9.96
N LEU A 57 -18.88 -36.60 -10.19
CA LEU A 57 -18.44 -37.94 -10.52
C LEU A 57 -18.84 -38.95 -9.44
N ARG A 58 -18.65 -38.58 -8.17
CA ARG A 58 -19.05 -39.39 -7.02
C ARG A 58 -20.57 -39.59 -6.92
N GLN A 59 -21.36 -38.52 -7.19
CA GLN A 59 -22.82 -38.59 -7.20
C GLN A 59 -23.32 -39.49 -8.34
N ASN A 60 -22.80 -39.32 -9.55
CA ASN A 60 -23.14 -40.10 -10.70
C ASN A 60 -22.80 -41.60 -10.50
N ALA A 61 -21.64 -41.89 -9.92
CA ALA A 61 -21.27 -43.27 -9.58
C ALA A 61 -22.24 -43.90 -8.57
N ARG A 62 -22.69 -43.12 -7.56
CA ARG A 62 -23.69 -43.59 -6.59
C ARG A 62 -25.07 -43.77 -7.20
N GLN A 63 -25.48 -42.92 -8.13
CA GLN A 63 -26.75 -43.03 -8.85
C GLN A 63 -26.75 -44.27 -9.72
N SER A 64 -25.71 -44.50 -10.52
CA SER A 64 -25.55 -45.70 -11.35
C SER A 64 -25.58 -46.99 -10.53
N LEU A 65 -25.04 -46.97 -9.31
CA LEU A 65 -25.12 -48.11 -8.39
C LEU A 65 -26.57 -48.37 -7.88
N ARG A 66 -27.36 -47.30 -7.68
CA ARG A 66 -28.78 -47.41 -7.26
C ARG A 66 -29.66 -47.92 -8.40
N ASP A 67 -29.41 -47.46 -9.61
CA ASP A 67 -30.18 -47.85 -10.81
C ASP A 67 -29.89 -49.30 -11.24
N MET A 68 -28.75 -49.87 -10.79
CA MET A 68 -28.37 -51.26 -11.01
C MET A 68 -28.79 -52.20 -9.87
N ILE A 69 -29.83 -51.88 -9.09
CA ILE A 69 -30.35 -52.75 -8.03
C ILE A 69 -30.88 -54.07 -8.65
N GLY A 70 -30.06 -55.07 -8.68
CA GLY A 70 -30.28 -56.40 -9.26
C GLY A 70 -29.07 -57.06 -9.87
N ILE A 71 -28.04 -56.25 -10.22
CA ILE A 71 -26.75 -56.76 -10.73
C ILE A 71 -25.64 -56.13 -9.89
N PRO A 72 -24.75 -56.90 -9.24
CA PRO A 72 -23.65 -56.34 -8.48
C PRO A 72 -22.61 -55.73 -9.44
N GLY A 73 -22.91 -54.54 -9.97
CA GLY A 73 -21.98 -53.72 -10.73
C GLY A 73 -21.04 -53.06 -9.78
N LYS A 74 -19.77 -53.42 -9.73
CA LYS A 74 -18.71 -52.62 -9.12
C LYS A 74 -18.66 -51.32 -9.90
N PRO A 75 -18.61 -50.13 -9.20
CA PRO A 75 -18.28 -48.88 -9.87
C PRO A 75 -17.02 -49.13 -10.68
N THR A 76 -17.06 -48.78 -11.96
CA THR A 76 -15.94 -49.06 -12.85
C THR A 76 -14.66 -48.53 -12.20
N ARG A 77 -13.62 -49.34 -12.14
CA ARG A 77 -12.33 -48.98 -11.56
C ARG A 77 -11.87 -47.61 -12.07
N GLU A 78 -12.14 -47.35 -13.34
CA GLU A 78 -11.87 -46.08 -14.02
C GLU A 78 -12.63 -44.88 -13.41
N ALA A 79 -13.88 -45.03 -12.99
CA ALA A 79 -14.63 -43.93 -12.36
C ALA A 79 -14.06 -43.52 -10.99
N LYS A 80 -13.61 -44.54 -10.22
CA LYS A 80 -12.92 -44.29 -8.93
C LYS A 80 -11.53 -43.67 -9.11
N GLU A 81 -10.79 -44.14 -10.11
CA GLU A 81 -9.48 -43.61 -10.43
C GLU A 81 -9.58 -42.12 -10.86
N LYS A 82 -10.58 -41.76 -11.68
CA LYS A 82 -10.83 -40.36 -12.07
C LYS A 82 -11.26 -39.49 -10.88
N GLU A 83 -12.14 -39.97 -10.00
CA GLU A 83 -12.55 -39.29 -8.78
C GLU A 83 -11.34 -39.01 -7.88
N LEU A 84 -10.52 -40.01 -7.62
CA LEU A 84 -9.31 -39.89 -6.79
C LEU A 84 -8.28 -38.94 -7.42
N ALA A 85 -8.07 -39.02 -8.74
CA ALA A 85 -7.16 -38.14 -9.45
C ALA A 85 -7.62 -36.67 -9.38
N ALA A 86 -8.93 -36.41 -9.57
CA ALA A 86 -9.48 -35.07 -9.47
C ALA A 86 -9.38 -34.52 -8.03
N GLN A 87 -9.65 -35.35 -7.02
CA GLN A 87 -9.46 -34.95 -5.61
C GLN A 87 -8.01 -34.66 -5.28
N SER A 88 -7.09 -35.55 -5.63
CA SER A 88 -5.67 -35.38 -5.36
C SER A 88 -5.11 -34.09 -6.01
N LEU A 89 -5.49 -33.84 -7.28
CA LEU A 89 -5.09 -32.66 -8.00
C LEU A 89 -5.65 -31.36 -7.37
N SER A 90 -6.94 -31.40 -6.95
CA SER A 90 -7.56 -30.28 -6.26
C SER A 90 -6.86 -29.95 -4.93
N GLU A 91 -6.58 -30.98 -4.11
CA GLU A 91 -5.89 -30.83 -2.84
C GLU A 91 -4.47 -30.27 -3.03
N GLU A 92 -3.74 -30.74 -4.05
CA GLU A 92 -2.41 -30.24 -4.37
C GLU A 92 -2.44 -28.78 -4.83
N MET A 93 -3.40 -28.39 -5.68
CA MET A 93 -3.56 -27.02 -6.13
C MET A 93 -3.93 -26.06 -4.99
N LEU A 94 -4.76 -26.50 -4.03
CA LEU A 94 -5.11 -25.72 -2.86
C LEU A 94 -3.89 -25.47 -1.97
N LEU A 95 -3.09 -26.52 -1.71
CA LEU A 95 -1.87 -26.39 -0.90
C LEU A 95 -0.85 -25.45 -1.53
N ILE A 96 -0.65 -25.53 -2.85
CA ILE A 96 0.23 -24.61 -3.58
C ILE A 96 -0.30 -23.18 -3.49
N ALA A 97 -1.61 -22.97 -3.66
CA ALA A 97 -2.22 -21.66 -3.59
C ALA A 97 -2.11 -21.05 -2.18
N GLU A 98 -2.24 -21.85 -1.12
CA GLU A 98 -2.03 -21.39 0.27
C GLU A 98 -0.57 -20.97 0.51
N GLU A 99 0.39 -21.74 0.04
CA GLU A 99 1.82 -21.42 0.14
C GLU A 99 2.15 -20.14 -0.60
N GLU A 100 1.69 -20.00 -1.85
CA GLU A 100 1.89 -18.79 -2.65
C GLU A 100 1.21 -17.57 -2.04
N THR A 101 0.05 -17.72 -1.41
CA THR A 101 -0.65 -16.66 -0.70
C THR A 101 0.19 -16.16 0.46
N LEU A 102 0.76 -17.07 1.27
CA LEU A 102 1.63 -16.69 2.38
C LEU A 102 2.86 -15.92 1.90
N LEU A 103 3.51 -16.38 0.84
CA LEU A 103 4.66 -15.69 0.25
C LEU A 103 4.28 -14.32 -0.30
N ALA A 104 3.12 -14.19 -0.95
CA ALA A 104 2.62 -12.91 -1.46
C ALA A 104 2.31 -11.92 -0.32
N GLU A 105 1.81 -12.39 0.82
CA GLU A 105 1.58 -11.53 1.99
C GLU A 105 2.88 -11.07 2.65
N GLN A 106 3.89 -11.94 2.74
CA GLN A 106 5.23 -11.57 3.22
C GLN A 106 5.89 -10.53 2.31
N GLU A 107 5.81 -10.73 1.00
CA GLU A 107 6.30 -9.76 0.01
C GLU A 107 5.57 -8.42 0.14
N HIS A 108 4.26 -8.44 0.29
CA HIS A 108 3.47 -7.22 0.51
C HIS A 108 3.91 -6.45 1.76
N GLU A 109 4.20 -7.15 2.87
CA GLU A 109 4.71 -6.51 4.08
C GLU A 109 6.09 -5.85 3.86
N GLN A 110 6.97 -6.51 3.11
CA GLN A 110 8.28 -5.94 2.76
C GLN A 110 8.13 -4.69 1.89
N LEU A 111 7.27 -4.74 0.86
CA LEU A 111 6.99 -3.59 0.00
C LEU A 111 6.35 -2.44 0.79
N TRP A 112 5.50 -2.75 1.78
CA TRP A 112 4.91 -1.75 2.65
C TRP A 112 5.96 -1.03 3.52
N LYS A 113 6.93 -1.76 4.08
CA LYS A 113 8.07 -1.18 4.82
C LYS A 113 8.90 -0.29 3.90
N ALA A 114 9.27 -0.78 2.71
CA ALA A 114 10.01 -0.01 1.72
C ALA A 114 9.27 1.27 1.29
N LYS A 115 7.93 1.21 1.14
CA LYS A 115 7.09 2.39 0.91
C LYS A 115 7.23 3.42 2.02
N GLY A 116 7.18 2.98 3.29
CA GLY A 116 7.33 3.84 4.45
C GLY A 116 8.68 4.55 4.47
N GLU A 117 9.76 3.85 4.18
CA GLU A 117 11.12 4.40 4.10
C GLU A 117 11.23 5.45 2.98
N ILE A 118 10.78 5.13 1.77
CA ILE A 118 10.80 6.06 0.64
C ILE A 118 9.94 7.30 0.93
N GLN A 119 8.79 7.13 1.58
CA GLN A 119 7.93 8.26 1.95
C GLN A 119 8.63 9.17 2.96
N THR A 120 9.25 8.60 4.00
CA THR A 120 10.00 9.38 5.00
C THR A 120 11.16 10.15 4.36
N GLU A 121 11.93 9.51 3.48
CA GLU A 121 13.01 10.18 2.76
C GLU A 121 12.46 11.30 1.83
N SER A 122 11.35 11.04 1.15
CA SER A 122 10.68 12.03 0.30
C SER A 122 10.23 13.25 1.10
N ASP A 123 9.70 13.03 2.31
CA ASP A 123 9.28 14.12 3.20
C ASP A 123 10.49 14.96 3.68
N ILE A 124 11.62 14.32 3.97
CA ILE A 124 12.86 15.00 4.33
C ILE A 124 13.36 15.89 3.18
N VAL A 125 13.43 15.34 1.96
CA VAL A 125 13.86 16.11 0.78
C VAL A 125 12.87 17.25 0.47
N MET A 126 11.57 17.01 0.68
CA MET A 126 10.53 18.05 0.55
C MET A 126 10.76 19.20 1.54
N VAL A 127 11.08 18.90 2.80
CA VAL A 127 11.38 19.92 3.82
C VAL A 127 12.61 20.71 3.41
N GLN A 128 13.68 20.04 2.95
CA GLN A 128 14.90 20.71 2.48
C GLN A 128 14.63 21.64 1.29
N TYR A 129 13.82 21.17 0.33
CA TYR A 129 13.39 21.97 -0.81
C TYR A 129 12.59 23.21 -0.37
N CYS A 130 11.60 23.04 0.50
CA CYS A 130 10.80 24.15 1.03
C CYS A 130 11.67 25.14 1.81
N GLN A 131 12.65 24.64 2.56
CA GLN A 131 13.55 25.48 3.34
C GLN A 131 14.47 26.30 2.44
N ALA A 132 15.03 25.69 1.39
CA ALA A 132 15.84 26.42 0.40
C ALA A 132 15.05 27.53 -0.28
N LEU A 133 13.82 27.26 -0.71
CA LEU A 133 12.93 28.29 -1.27
C LEU A 133 12.60 29.41 -0.27
N LEU A 134 12.34 29.03 0.99
CA LEU A 134 12.03 29.99 2.05
C LEU A 134 13.22 30.91 2.33
N ASP A 135 14.43 30.36 2.43
CA ASP A 135 15.65 31.13 2.71
C ASP A 135 15.91 32.19 1.63
N GLU A 136 15.68 31.84 0.35
CA GLU A 136 15.77 32.81 -0.74
C GLU A 136 14.73 33.92 -0.63
N GLN A 137 13.48 33.58 -0.38
CA GLN A 137 12.41 34.56 -0.22
C GLN A 137 12.65 35.46 1.01
N MET A 138 13.18 34.88 2.10
CA MET A 138 13.55 35.64 3.29
C MET A 138 14.71 36.63 3.02
N GLN A 139 15.66 36.29 2.15
CA GLN A 139 16.70 37.25 1.74
C GLN A 139 16.12 38.43 0.97
N LEU A 140 15.18 38.17 0.06
CA LEU A 140 14.46 39.23 -0.67
C LEU A 140 13.62 40.10 0.29
N LEU A 141 12.93 39.47 1.25
CA LEU A 141 12.16 40.19 2.26
C LEU A 141 13.02 41.05 3.20
N LYS A 142 14.26 40.63 3.51
CA LYS A 142 15.18 41.43 4.36
C LYS A 142 15.38 42.85 3.84
N GLN A 143 15.33 43.07 2.53
CA GLN A 143 15.43 44.40 1.94
C GLN A 143 14.20 45.27 2.24
N GLN A 144 13.05 44.65 2.46
CA GLN A 144 11.79 45.33 2.78
C GLN A 144 11.46 45.30 4.29
N MET A 145 12.28 44.59 5.10
CA MET A 145 12.07 44.47 6.55
C MET A 145 11.93 45.81 7.29
N PRO A 146 12.68 46.88 6.97
CA PRO A 146 12.49 48.15 7.65
C PRO A 146 11.07 48.71 7.49
N VAL A 147 10.48 48.55 6.31
CA VAL A 147 9.11 48.99 6.03
C VAL A 147 8.08 48.12 6.77
N LEU A 148 8.30 46.80 6.80
CA LEU A 148 7.43 45.88 7.53
C LEU A 148 7.53 46.12 9.06
N ALA A 149 8.75 46.31 9.60
CA ALA A 149 8.95 46.63 11.00
C ALA A 149 8.19 47.91 11.37
N LEU A 150 8.33 48.94 10.55
CA LEU A 150 7.60 50.20 10.74
C LEU A 150 6.07 49.98 10.73
N LEU A 151 5.57 49.15 9.80
CA LEU A 151 4.14 48.80 9.77
C LEU A 151 3.68 48.09 11.05
N PHE A 152 4.47 47.19 11.59
CA PHE A 152 4.16 46.51 12.85
C PHE A 152 4.20 47.44 14.05
N ASP A 153 5.08 48.46 14.04
CA ASP A 153 5.19 49.43 15.11
C ASP A 153 4.04 50.44 15.12
N ILE A 154 3.57 50.87 13.95
CA ILE A 154 2.51 51.87 13.82
C ILE A 154 1.10 51.32 13.63
N ALA A 155 0.99 50.08 13.20
CA ALA A 155 -0.30 49.48 12.90
C ALA A 155 -1.09 49.16 14.19
N PRO A 156 -2.40 49.46 14.23
CA PRO A 156 -3.26 49.03 15.33
C PRO A 156 -3.22 47.51 15.52
N GLN A 157 -3.27 47.03 16.77
CA GLN A 157 -3.26 45.60 17.11
C GLN A 157 -4.33 44.79 16.35
N GLN A 158 -5.49 45.40 16.12
CA GLN A 158 -6.56 44.79 15.35
C GLN A 158 -6.14 44.47 13.90
N PHE A 159 -5.34 45.28 13.26
CA PHE A 159 -4.82 45.05 11.92
C PHE A 159 -3.78 43.93 11.94
N ILE A 160 -2.90 43.91 12.93
CA ILE A 160 -1.92 42.82 13.10
C ILE A 160 -2.63 41.48 13.32
N ASP A 161 -3.66 41.45 14.19
CA ASP A 161 -4.48 40.30 14.45
C ASP A 161 -5.21 39.80 13.18
N GLN A 162 -5.62 40.68 12.29
CA GLN A 162 -6.20 40.31 10.98
C GLN A 162 -5.15 39.80 10.00
N LEU A 163 -3.95 40.35 10.02
CA LEU A 163 -2.86 39.96 9.13
C LEU A 163 -2.34 38.58 9.42
N ILE A 164 -2.13 38.24 10.70
CA ILE A 164 -1.54 37.00 11.16
C ILE A 164 -2.60 35.92 11.41
N GLY A 165 -3.82 36.33 11.73
CA GLY A 165 -4.89 35.45 12.22
C GLY A 165 -4.78 35.22 13.72
N LYS A 166 -5.79 35.67 14.46
CA LYS A 166 -5.83 35.49 15.93
C LYS A 166 -6.59 34.23 16.28
N ALA A 167 -5.98 33.38 17.10
CA ALA A 167 -6.67 32.25 17.68
C ALA A 167 -7.84 32.72 18.55
N ALA A 168 -9.06 32.27 18.21
CA ALA A 168 -10.25 32.52 18.98
C ALA A 168 -10.62 31.24 19.77
N PHE A 169 -10.75 31.38 21.09
CA PHE A 169 -11.22 30.32 21.96
C PHE A 169 -12.73 30.45 22.10
N LYS A 170 -13.48 29.45 21.65
CA LYS A 170 -14.92 29.35 21.87
C LYS A 170 -15.18 28.17 22.79
N THR A 171 -15.80 28.47 23.95
CA THR A 171 -16.26 27.40 24.84
C THR A 171 -17.65 26.96 24.34
N ASN A 172 -17.79 25.70 24.05
CA ASN A 172 -19.08 25.11 23.70
C ASN A 172 -19.99 25.16 24.96
N PRO A 173 -21.11 25.90 24.92
CA PRO A 173 -21.96 26.09 26.10
C PRO A 173 -22.64 24.80 26.58
N PHE A 174 -22.73 23.76 25.74
CA PHE A 174 -23.39 22.50 26.06
C PHE A 174 -22.41 21.41 26.58
N THR A 175 -21.18 21.44 26.13
CA THR A 175 -20.18 20.40 26.47
C THR A 175 -19.08 20.89 27.40
N GLY A 176 -18.95 22.21 27.57
CA GLY A 176 -17.83 22.84 28.31
C GLY A 176 -16.46 22.71 27.60
N ASN A 177 -16.42 22.08 26.42
CA ASN A 177 -15.17 21.91 25.67
C ASN A 177 -14.74 23.23 25.05
N VAL A 178 -13.44 23.53 25.11
CA VAL A 178 -12.86 24.70 24.47
C VAL A 178 -12.51 24.32 23.02
N GLU A 179 -13.22 24.93 22.08
CA GLU A 179 -12.90 24.84 20.65
C GLU A 179 -11.95 25.97 20.28
N ILE A 180 -10.79 25.62 19.74
CA ILE A 180 -9.81 26.58 19.24
C ILE A 180 -10.11 26.79 17.76
N SER A 181 -10.61 27.95 17.43
CA SER A 181 -10.80 28.41 16.05
C SER A 181 -9.70 29.40 15.72
N GLN A 182 -8.82 29.04 14.79
CA GLN A 182 -7.83 29.95 14.26
C GLN A 182 -8.23 30.33 12.83
N PRO A 183 -8.91 31.48 12.65
CA PRO A 183 -9.24 31.93 11.30
C PRO A 183 -7.95 32.24 10.55
N ALA A 184 -7.90 31.79 9.29
CA ALA A 184 -6.78 32.08 8.41
C ALA A 184 -6.58 33.60 8.33
N GLY A 185 -5.39 34.07 8.67
CA GLY A 185 -5.02 35.48 8.53
C GLY A 185 -4.98 35.90 7.05
N LEU A 186 -4.92 37.22 6.84
CA LEU A 186 -4.87 37.77 5.48
C LEU A 186 -3.67 37.23 4.69
N LEU A 187 -2.52 37.08 5.35
CA LEU A 187 -1.32 36.50 4.77
C LEU A 187 -1.55 35.04 4.31
N GLU A 188 -2.21 34.22 5.13
CA GLU A 188 -2.49 32.83 4.78
C GLU A 188 -3.46 32.76 3.59
N LYS A 189 -4.50 33.62 3.56
CA LYS A 189 -5.43 33.69 2.43
C LYS A 189 -4.72 34.09 1.15
N THR A 190 -3.88 35.14 1.20
CA THR A 190 -3.10 35.61 0.05
C THR A 190 -2.13 34.51 -0.44
N LEU A 191 -1.50 33.78 0.48
CA LEU A 191 -0.65 32.65 0.11
C LEU A 191 -1.43 31.51 -0.54
N ARG A 192 -2.63 31.21 -0.04
CA ARG A 192 -3.50 30.19 -0.65
C ARG A 192 -4.01 30.60 -2.05
N GLU A 193 -4.32 31.89 -2.22
CA GLU A 193 -4.73 32.44 -3.51
C GLU A 193 -3.56 32.44 -4.52
N ALA A 194 -2.33 32.63 -4.04
CA ALA A 194 -1.12 32.57 -4.86
C ALA A 194 -0.69 31.14 -5.24
N GLN A 195 -1.37 30.10 -4.75
CA GLN A 195 -1.05 28.69 -5.03
C GLN A 195 -1.26 28.24 -6.49
N THR A 196 -1.53 29.13 -7.41
CA THR A 196 -1.59 28.84 -8.85
C THR A 196 -0.22 28.70 -9.51
N ALA A 197 0.86 28.78 -8.73
CA ALA A 197 2.21 28.56 -9.26
C ALA A 197 2.36 27.14 -9.82
N GLU A 198 2.84 27.03 -11.03
CA GLU A 198 3.17 25.74 -11.66
C GLU A 198 4.14 24.95 -10.76
N LYS A 199 3.80 23.70 -10.52
CA LYS A 199 4.67 22.77 -9.79
C LYS A 199 5.94 22.60 -10.62
N ASP A 200 7.08 22.84 -10.03
CA ASP A 200 8.33 22.55 -10.70
C ASP A 200 8.60 21.04 -10.78
N GLU A 201 9.63 20.66 -11.52
CA GLU A 201 9.97 19.26 -11.75
C GLU A 201 10.27 18.52 -10.45
N VAL A 202 11.04 19.13 -9.53
CA VAL A 202 11.41 18.54 -8.23
C VAL A 202 10.16 18.22 -7.41
N LEU A 203 9.22 19.16 -7.33
CA LEU A 203 7.98 18.99 -6.60
C LEU A 203 7.13 17.87 -7.20
N THR A 204 7.10 17.79 -8.52
CA THR A 204 6.36 16.74 -9.24
C THR A 204 6.92 15.36 -8.94
N LEU A 205 8.24 15.19 -8.92
CA LEU A 205 8.93 13.94 -8.58
C LEU A 205 8.67 13.53 -7.12
N LEU A 206 8.76 14.48 -6.19
CA LEU A 206 8.55 14.21 -4.76
C LEU A 206 7.10 13.82 -4.45
N LEU A 207 6.12 14.42 -5.13
CA LEU A 207 4.69 14.17 -4.94
C LEU A 207 4.16 12.94 -5.71
N SER A 208 4.98 12.27 -6.53
CA SER A 208 4.55 11.10 -7.27
C SER A 208 4.05 9.99 -6.32
N PRO A 209 2.85 9.41 -6.56
CA PRO A 209 2.22 8.47 -5.64
C PRO A 209 2.85 7.07 -5.69
N ILE A 210 2.81 6.37 -4.55
CA ILE A 210 3.07 4.93 -4.44
C ILE A 210 1.74 4.25 -4.12
N ASN A 211 1.21 3.47 -5.07
CA ASN A 211 -0.12 2.86 -4.99
C ASN A 211 -0.06 1.48 -4.30
N LEU A 212 0.26 1.46 -3.02
CA LEU A 212 0.24 0.25 -2.20
C LEU A 212 -0.65 0.48 -0.97
N GLY A 213 -1.70 -0.34 -0.83
CA GLY A 213 -2.54 -0.37 0.36
C GLY A 213 -1.84 -1.05 1.54
N LYS A 214 -2.35 -0.83 2.75
CA LYS A 214 -1.84 -1.50 3.96
C LYS A 214 -2.00 -3.03 3.81
N PRO A 215 -0.99 -3.84 4.18
CA PRO A 215 -1.11 -5.29 4.16
C PRO A 215 -2.20 -5.76 5.13
N ALA A 216 -2.88 -6.85 4.77
CA ALA A 216 -3.78 -7.51 5.70
C ALA A 216 -2.96 -8.01 6.89
N THR A 217 -3.45 -7.73 8.11
CA THR A 217 -2.84 -8.32 9.32
C THR A 217 -3.25 -9.80 9.37
N LEU A 218 -2.38 -10.68 8.89
CA LEU A 218 -2.57 -12.11 9.08
C LEU A 218 -2.55 -12.40 10.60
N SER A 219 -3.59 -13.10 11.08
CA SER A 219 -3.58 -13.51 12.47
C SER A 219 -2.36 -14.42 12.70
N THR A 220 -1.65 -14.21 13.80
CA THR A 220 -0.44 -15.00 14.14
C THR A 220 -0.75 -16.52 14.16
N ASN A 221 -1.95 -16.88 14.53
CA ASN A 221 -2.44 -18.26 14.54
C ASN A 221 -2.57 -18.85 13.13
N SER A 222 -3.02 -18.06 12.15
CA SER A 222 -3.13 -18.47 10.75
C SER A 222 -1.75 -18.69 10.14
N GLN A 223 -0.79 -17.79 10.40
CA GLN A 223 0.60 -17.93 9.93
C GLN A 223 1.27 -19.19 10.49
N ILE A 224 1.12 -19.45 11.80
CA ILE A 224 1.68 -20.64 12.45
C ILE A 224 1.06 -21.93 11.89
N ALA A 225 -0.26 -21.96 11.66
CA ALA A 225 -0.95 -23.11 11.11
C ALA A 225 -0.47 -23.42 9.69
N THR A 226 -0.35 -22.41 8.83
CA THR A 226 0.12 -22.55 7.44
C THR A 226 1.58 -22.99 7.39
N THR A 227 2.45 -22.40 8.20
CA THR A 227 3.86 -22.78 8.27
C THR A 227 4.04 -24.24 8.69
N ARG A 228 3.29 -24.70 9.70
CA ARG A 228 3.31 -26.10 10.15
C ARG A 228 2.79 -27.05 9.09
N ALA A 229 1.78 -26.68 8.32
CA ALA A 229 1.25 -27.50 7.21
C ALA A 229 2.30 -27.66 6.10
N ILE A 230 3.01 -26.57 5.75
CA ILE A 230 4.09 -26.58 4.75
C ILE A 230 5.26 -27.46 5.23
N GLU A 231 5.69 -27.30 6.48
CA GLU A 231 6.78 -28.11 7.07
C GLU A 231 6.43 -29.62 7.03
N LYS A 232 5.23 -29.98 7.47
CA LYS A 232 4.75 -31.37 7.46
C LYS A 232 4.73 -31.97 6.05
N ARG A 233 4.30 -31.19 5.06
CA ARG A 233 4.31 -31.61 3.64
C ARG A 233 5.74 -31.83 3.13
N ASN A 234 6.65 -30.90 3.43
CA ASN A 234 8.05 -31.01 3.04
C ASN A 234 8.73 -32.26 3.66
N GLU A 235 8.38 -32.61 4.91
CA GLU A 235 8.84 -33.85 5.53
C GLU A 235 8.27 -35.10 4.84
N GLN A 236 6.98 -35.08 4.46
CA GLN A 236 6.36 -36.16 3.70
C GLN A 236 7.01 -36.35 2.35
N LEU A 237 7.25 -35.28 1.59
CA LEU A 237 7.95 -35.32 0.30
C LEU A 237 9.37 -35.87 0.44
N LYS A 238 10.14 -35.42 1.45
CA LYS A 238 11.46 -35.97 1.75
C LYS A 238 11.42 -37.45 2.10
N SER A 239 10.42 -37.91 2.83
CA SER A 239 10.24 -39.31 3.19
C SER A 239 9.86 -40.19 1.98
N MET A 240 9.16 -39.63 0.98
CA MET A 240 8.85 -40.32 -0.27
C MET A 240 10.06 -40.42 -1.19
N LEU A 241 10.86 -39.35 -1.33
CA LEU A 241 12.06 -39.30 -2.13
C LEU A 241 13.17 -40.21 -1.58
N ASN A 242 13.22 -40.48 -0.26
CA ASN A 242 14.20 -41.38 0.36
C ASN A 242 13.78 -42.87 0.35
N ARG A 243 12.64 -43.21 -0.24
CA ARG A 243 12.13 -44.59 -0.39
C ARG A 243 12.33 -45.17 -1.79
N GLU A 244 12.82 -44.37 -2.74
CA GLU A 244 13.33 -44.81 -4.04
C GLU A 244 14.86 -44.99 -4.00
#